data_8a2a6a97e91886d7f25881c4f8bf650e
#
_entry.id   8a2a6a97e91886d7f25881c4f8bf650e
#
_cell.length_a   1.000
_cell.length_b   1.000
_cell.length_c   1.000
_cell.angle_alpha   90.00
_cell.angle_beta   90.00
_cell.angle_gamma   90.00
#
_symmetry.space_group_name_H-M   'P 1'
#
loop_
_entity.id
_entity.type
_entity.pdbx_description
1 polymer ?
#
loop_
_entity_poly.entity_id
_entity_poly.type
_entity_poly.pdbx_seq_one_letter_code
_entity_poly.pdbx_strand_id
1 'polypeptide(L)' 'MLVVMKSHATEEQIAAVCDQIERLGLRPHPLPGAQRTAIGITGN' A
#
# COMPACT_ATOMS: atom_id res chain seq x y z
N MET A 1 3.50 -10.31 1.85
CA MET A 1 4.55 -9.30 1.58
C MET A 1 4.09 -7.95 2.12
N LEU A 2 5.00 -7.11 2.51
CA LEU A 2 4.67 -5.84 3.14
C LEU A 2 5.45 -4.71 2.47
N VAL A 3 4.73 -3.65 2.10
CA VAL A 3 5.32 -2.41 1.59
C VAL A 3 5.15 -1.34 2.66
N VAL A 4 6.25 -0.65 2.98
CA VAL A 4 6.19 0.47 3.93
C VAL A 4 6.40 1.75 3.14
N MET A 5 5.38 2.61 3.15
CA MET A 5 5.47 3.90 2.46
C MET A 5 6.35 4.86 3.24
N LYS A 6 6.94 5.83 2.54
CA LYS A 6 7.69 6.90 3.21
C LYS A 6 6.74 7.69 4.10
N SER A 7 7.30 8.27 5.18
CA SER A 7 6.52 9.21 5.98
C SER A 7 6.06 10.36 5.08
N HIS A 8 4.88 10.89 5.34
CA HIS A 8 4.26 11.96 4.54
C HIS A 8 3.80 11.51 3.14
N ALA A 9 3.72 10.21 2.87
CA ALA A 9 3.10 9.75 1.63
C ALA A 9 1.65 10.25 1.58
N THR A 10 1.26 10.79 0.44
CA THR A 10 -0.11 11.29 0.27
C THR A 10 -1.06 10.12 0.02
N GLU A 11 -2.35 10.38 0.22
CA GLU A 11 -3.37 9.38 -0.09
C GLU A 11 -3.32 8.98 -1.55
N GLU A 12 -3.02 9.94 -2.44
CA GLU A 12 -2.90 9.66 -3.86
C GLU A 12 -1.73 8.72 -4.16
N GLN A 13 -0.61 8.91 -3.46
CA GLN A 13 0.56 8.04 -3.62
C GLN A 13 0.26 6.63 -3.12
N ILE A 14 -0.43 6.53 -1.99
CA ILE A 14 -0.82 5.24 -1.43
C ILE A 14 -1.78 4.54 -2.38
N ALA A 15 -2.76 5.26 -2.92
CA ALA A 15 -3.72 4.69 -3.87
C ALA A 15 -3.02 4.21 -5.14
N ALA A 16 -2.01 4.95 -5.61
CA ALA A 16 -1.25 4.56 -6.80
C ALA A 16 -0.50 3.25 -6.57
N VAL A 17 0.10 3.07 -5.39
CA VAL A 17 0.79 1.82 -5.06
C VAL A 17 -0.22 0.67 -4.98
N CYS A 18 -1.36 0.89 -4.33
CA CYS A 18 -2.41 -0.12 -4.24
C CYS A 18 -2.90 -0.52 -5.64
N ASP A 19 -3.07 0.45 -6.54
CA ASP A 19 -3.48 0.17 -7.90
C ASP A 19 -2.46 -0.72 -8.63
N GLN A 20 -1.17 -0.45 -8.46
CA GLN A 20 -0.12 -1.26 -9.05
C GLN A 20 -0.17 -2.70 -8.52
N ILE A 21 -0.40 -2.85 -7.22
CA ILE A 21 -0.51 -4.17 -6.61
C ILE A 21 -1.69 -4.93 -7.21
N GLU A 22 -2.82 -4.28 -7.38
CA GLU A 22 -4.00 -4.90 -7.98
C GLU A 22 -3.76 -5.28 -9.43
N ARG A 23 -3.02 -4.46 -10.18
CA ARG A 23 -2.68 -4.78 -11.58
C ARG A 23 -1.81 -6.01 -11.70
N LEU A 24 -1.08 -6.36 -10.65
CA LEU A 24 -0.30 -7.60 -10.61
C LEU A 24 -1.15 -8.81 -10.22
N GLY A 25 -2.44 -8.62 -9.98
CA GLY A 25 -3.33 -9.71 -9.56
C GLY A 25 -3.25 -10.02 -8.08
N LEU A 26 -2.68 -9.11 -7.30
CA LEU A 26 -2.54 -9.27 -5.86
C LEU A 26 -3.52 -8.36 -5.13
N ARG A 27 -3.62 -8.52 -3.83
CA ARG A 27 -4.56 -7.76 -3.00
C ARG A 27 -3.82 -6.85 -2.02
N PRO A 28 -4.01 -5.53 -2.10
CA PRO A 28 -3.41 -4.61 -1.15
C PRO A 28 -4.30 -4.44 0.07
N HIS A 29 -3.65 -4.32 1.22
CA HIS A 29 -4.32 -4.06 2.50
C HIS A 29 -3.64 -2.87 3.16
N PRO A 30 -4.12 -1.64 2.92
CA PRO A 30 -3.51 -0.45 3.54
C PRO A 30 -3.70 -0.47 5.04
N LEU A 31 -2.63 -0.20 5.76
CA LEU A 31 -2.61 -0.18 7.22
C LEU A 31 -2.07 1.18 7.65
N PRO A 32 -2.94 2.19 7.80
CA PRO A 32 -2.50 3.52 8.21
C PRO A 32 -1.87 3.51 9.60
N GLY A 33 -0.76 4.19 9.74
CA GLY A 33 -0.09 4.35 11.01
C GLY A 33 0.03 5.83 11.38
N ALA A 34 0.59 6.09 12.57
CA ALA A 34 0.71 7.45 13.07
C ALA A 34 1.63 8.32 12.21
N GLN A 35 2.68 7.73 11.63
CA GLN A 35 3.69 8.45 10.86
C GLN A 35 3.78 8.01 9.42
N ARG A 36 3.44 6.77 9.13
CA ARG A 36 3.50 6.24 7.78
C ARG A 36 2.51 5.09 7.62
N THR A 37 2.18 4.81 6.39
CA THR A 37 1.26 3.73 6.05
C THR A 37 2.06 2.53 5.56
N ALA A 38 1.70 1.36 6.03
CA ALA A 38 2.18 0.10 5.48
C ALA A 38 1.08 -0.50 4.60
N ILE A 39 1.47 -1.28 3.60
CA ILE A 39 0.51 -1.96 2.74
C ILE A 39 0.85 -3.43 2.77
N GLY A 40 -0.03 -4.22 3.37
CA GLY A 40 0.09 -5.67 3.32
C GLY A 40 -0.33 -6.17 1.95
N ILE A 41 0.37 -7.15 1.44
CA ILE A 41 0.08 -7.73 0.13
C ILE A 41 -0.20 -9.21 0.31
N THR A 42 -1.39 -9.64 -0.10
CA THR A 42 -1.72 -11.05 -0.12
C THR A 42 -1.92 -11.51 -1.55
N GLY A 43 -1.62 -12.76 -1.80
CA GLY A 43 -1.88 -13.36 -3.10
C GLY A 43 -3.34 -13.78 -3.24
N ASN A 44 -3.69 -14.16 -4.41
CA ASN A 44 -5.02 -14.69 -4.71
C ASN A 44 -5.11 -16.18 -4.37
#